data_a8622d0077f48299243d87b29d1e1b4b
#
_entry.id   a8622d0077f48299243d87b29d1e1b4b
#
_cell.length_a   1.000
_cell.length_b   1.000
_cell.length_c   1.000
_cell.angle_alpha   90.00
_cell.angle_beta   90.00
_cell.angle_gamma   90.00
#
_symmetry.space_group_name_H-M   'P 1'
#
loop_
_entity.id
_entity.type
_entity.pdbx_description
1 polymer ?
#
loop_
_entity_poly.entity_id
_entity_poly.type
_entity_poly.pdbx_seq_one_letter_code
_entity_poly.pdbx_strand_id
1 'polypeptide(L)'
;FDYVYWAAAINPEKIYSFTEEQRLLMMSEYIQHHQLKNVSAEAFNGSTVRYAQARDACAIVKGLRSLEDFEGEFQQAVGNTGIDPNIETFCLFGKPELFAVSSTLVRELALLGEKIENYVLPSVAEIVYKIIQEKKLKPE
;
A
#
# COMPACT_ATOMS: atom_id res chain seq x y z
N PHE A 1 2.78 -2.49 -18.42
CA PHE A 1 2.91 -1.03 -18.26
C PHE A 1 4.37 -0.64 -18.41
N ASP A 2 4.61 0.47 -19.10
CA ASP A 2 5.99 0.97 -19.28
C ASP A 2 6.55 1.49 -17.95
N TYR A 3 5.69 2.12 -17.13
CA TYR A 3 6.04 2.59 -15.81
C TYR A 3 4.89 2.46 -14.82
N VAL A 4 5.21 2.24 -13.54
CA VAL A 4 4.23 2.09 -12.45
C VAL A 4 4.62 2.99 -11.28
N TYR A 5 3.73 3.88 -10.89
CA TYR A 5 3.81 4.62 -9.64
C TYR A 5 3.11 3.82 -8.54
N TRP A 6 3.88 3.21 -7.64
CA TRP A 6 3.32 2.55 -6.47
C TRP A 6 3.04 3.61 -5.42
N ALA A 7 1.79 4.04 -5.38
CA ALA A 7 1.38 5.25 -4.67
C ALA A 7 0.76 4.95 -3.31
N ALA A 8 1.27 5.60 -2.27
CA ALA A 8 0.76 5.56 -0.91
C ALA A 8 -0.09 6.80 -0.62
N ALA A 9 -1.41 6.68 -0.61
CA ALA A 9 -2.29 7.77 -0.24
C ALA A 9 -2.10 8.16 1.23
N ILE A 10 -2.01 9.46 1.50
CA ILE A 10 -1.98 10.04 2.83
C ILE A 10 -3.35 10.65 3.11
N ASN A 11 -4.06 10.10 4.09
CA ASN A 11 -5.31 10.69 4.57
C ASN A 11 -5.03 11.34 5.93
N PRO A 12 -5.12 12.67 6.05
CA PRO A 12 -4.82 13.38 7.29
C PRO A 12 -5.77 13.01 8.46
N GLU A 13 -6.94 12.44 8.15
CA GLU A 13 -7.90 11.99 9.17
C GLU A 13 -7.61 10.58 9.71
N LYS A 14 -6.67 9.86 9.08
CA LYS A 14 -6.29 8.50 9.51
C LYS A 14 -5.05 8.52 10.39
N ILE A 15 -5.13 7.80 11.50
CA ILE A 15 -3.96 7.47 12.32
C ILE A 15 -3.25 6.28 11.68
N TYR A 16 -2.05 6.51 11.18
CA TYR A 16 -1.23 5.47 10.57
C TYR A 16 -0.27 4.86 11.60
N SER A 17 -0.12 3.54 11.54
CA SER A 17 0.86 2.82 12.36
C SER A 17 2.31 3.08 11.93
N PHE A 18 2.51 3.51 10.70
CA PHE A 18 3.81 3.84 10.11
C PHE A 18 3.78 5.24 9.51
N THR A 19 4.87 5.99 9.65
CA THR A 19 4.99 7.31 9.00
C THR A 19 5.06 7.17 7.49
N GLU A 20 4.95 8.29 6.79
CA GLU A 20 5.10 8.33 5.33
C GLU A 20 6.45 7.76 4.90
N GLU A 21 7.54 8.23 5.53
CA GLU A 21 8.90 7.78 5.24
C GLU A 21 9.09 6.28 5.48
N GLN A 22 8.51 5.76 6.57
CA GLN A 22 8.55 4.34 6.89
C GLN A 22 7.80 3.49 5.86
N ARG A 23 6.65 3.98 5.39
CA ARG A 23 5.88 3.31 4.32
C ARG A 23 6.64 3.29 3.01
N LEU A 24 7.21 4.43 2.60
CA LEU A 24 8.03 4.54 1.40
C LEU A 24 9.30 3.68 1.48
N LEU A 25 9.94 3.61 2.65
CA LEU A 25 11.10 2.74 2.87
C LEU A 25 10.72 1.27 2.63
N MET A 26 9.64 0.78 3.23
CA MET A 26 9.19 -0.62 3.05
C MET A 26 8.83 -0.92 1.58
N MET A 27 8.20 0.02 0.87
CA MET A 27 7.90 -0.10 -0.55
C MET A 27 9.19 -0.15 -1.39
N SER A 28 10.17 0.69 -1.07
CA SER A 28 11.47 0.73 -1.75
C SER A 28 12.26 -0.56 -1.55
N GLU A 29 12.24 -1.15 -0.35
CA GLU A 29 12.83 -2.47 -0.07
C GLU A 29 12.24 -3.55 -1.00
N TYR A 30 10.92 -3.55 -1.19
CA TYR A 30 10.26 -4.49 -2.09
C TYR A 30 10.68 -4.30 -3.55
N ILE A 31 10.71 -3.05 -4.01
CA ILE A 31 11.12 -2.68 -5.38
C ILE A 31 12.56 -3.13 -5.64
N GLN A 32 13.46 -2.88 -4.70
CA GLN A 32 14.86 -3.25 -4.79
C GLN A 32 15.05 -4.78 -4.77
N HIS A 33 14.39 -5.46 -3.83
CA HIS A 33 14.48 -6.93 -3.71
C HIS A 33 14.06 -7.63 -5.00
N HIS A 34 13.00 -7.18 -5.64
CA HIS A 34 12.49 -7.73 -6.90
C HIS A 34 13.10 -7.12 -8.15
N GLN A 35 14.07 -6.20 -7.99
CA GLN A 35 14.77 -5.52 -9.09
C GLN A 35 13.81 -4.86 -10.11
N LEU A 36 12.73 -4.25 -9.63
CA LEU A 36 11.71 -3.63 -10.46
C LEU A 36 12.21 -2.28 -10.99
N LYS A 37 12.68 -2.25 -12.24
CA LYS A 37 13.33 -1.08 -12.84
C LYS A 37 12.34 0.01 -13.29
N ASN A 38 11.09 -0.36 -13.48
CA ASN A 38 10.02 0.51 -13.98
C ASN A 38 8.96 0.83 -12.91
N VAL A 39 9.32 0.76 -11.64
CA VAL A 39 8.43 1.05 -10.51
C VAL A 39 9.08 2.07 -9.58
N SER A 40 8.35 3.10 -9.18
CA SER A 40 8.73 4.00 -8.08
C SER A 40 7.71 3.96 -6.94
N ALA A 41 8.20 4.15 -5.70
CA ALA A 41 7.34 4.36 -4.54
C ALA A 41 7.16 5.85 -4.31
N GLU A 42 5.92 6.31 -4.20
CA GLU A 42 5.58 7.71 -3.97
C GLU A 42 4.45 7.83 -2.94
N ALA A 43 4.45 8.93 -2.19
CA ALA A 43 3.32 9.31 -1.35
C ALA A 43 2.59 10.51 -1.97
N PHE A 44 1.28 10.57 -1.77
CA PHE A 44 0.49 11.69 -2.26
C PHE A 44 -0.66 12.04 -1.32
N ASN A 45 -1.06 13.29 -1.37
CA ASN A 45 -2.23 13.81 -0.68
C ASN A 45 -3.36 14.09 -1.67
N GLY A 46 -4.60 13.94 -1.21
CA GLY A 46 -5.78 14.26 -2.01
C GLY A 46 -6.29 13.09 -2.86
N SER A 47 -6.94 13.43 -3.96
CA SER A 47 -7.61 12.45 -4.83
C SER A 47 -6.62 11.62 -5.64
N THR A 48 -6.84 10.30 -5.68
CA THR A 48 -6.05 9.36 -6.49
C THR A 48 -6.09 9.73 -7.98
N VAL A 49 -7.22 10.20 -8.50
CA VAL A 49 -7.36 10.62 -9.89
C VAL A 49 -6.52 11.86 -10.18
N ARG A 50 -6.53 12.85 -9.30
CA ARG A 50 -5.70 14.05 -9.48
C ARG A 50 -4.21 13.74 -9.42
N TYR A 51 -3.83 12.81 -8.56
CA TYR A 51 -2.46 12.30 -8.54
C TYR A 51 -2.11 11.57 -9.85
N ALA A 52 -3.00 10.71 -10.35
CA ALA A 52 -2.82 10.01 -11.62
C ALA A 52 -2.66 10.99 -12.80
N GLN A 53 -3.51 12.03 -12.88
CA GLN A 53 -3.41 13.11 -13.87
C GLN A 53 -2.05 13.82 -13.81
N ALA A 54 -1.56 14.15 -12.61
CA ALA A 54 -0.27 14.83 -12.42
C ALA A 54 0.93 13.97 -12.84
N ARG A 55 0.73 12.67 -13.06
CA ARG A 55 1.72 11.68 -13.52
C ARG A 55 1.49 11.22 -14.96
N ASP A 56 0.55 11.82 -15.68
CA ASP A 56 0.13 11.37 -17.02
C ASP A 56 -0.18 9.85 -17.05
N ALA A 57 -0.71 9.33 -15.94
CA ALA A 57 -1.04 7.93 -15.84
C ALA A 57 -2.33 7.64 -16.63
N CYS A 58 -2.30 6.60 -17.44
CA CYS A 58 -3.45 6.17 -18.24
C CYS A 58 -4.46 5.31 -17.45
N ALA A 59 -4.06 4.79 -16.27
CA ALA A 59 -4.90 3.91 -15.49
C ALA A 59 -4.53 3.89 -14.01
N ILE A 60 -5.52 3.56 -13.18
CA ILE A 60 -5.35 3.23 -11.76
C ILE A 60 -5.52 1.71 -11.63
N VAL A 61 -4.58 1.03 -10.97
CA VAL A 61 -4.64 -0.41 -10.73
C VAL A 61 -4.85 -0.69 -9.25
N LYS A 62 -5.83 -1.53 -8.94
CA LYS A 62 -6.22 -1.93 -7.58
C LYS A 62 -6.17 -3.43 -7.41
N GLY A 63 -5.68 -3.90 -6.26
CA GLY A 63 -5.69 -5.32 -5.90
C GLY A 63 -6.92 -5.67 -5.08
N LEU A 64 -7.58 -6.78 -5.43
CA LEU A 64 -8.74 -7.30 -4.70
C LEU A 64 -8.37 -8.64 -4.04
N ARG A 65 -8.69 -8.79 -2.75
CA ARG A 65 -8.50 -10.03 -1.98
C ARG A 65 -9.83 -10.60 -1.46
N SER A 66 -10.85 -9.74 -1.34
CA SER A 66 -12.14 -10.09 -0.77
C SER A 66 -13.27 -9.34 -1.46
N LEU A 67 -14.51 -9.72 -1.16
CA LEU A 67 -15.70 -8.97 -1.59
C LEU A 67 -15.77 -7.59 -0.93
N GLU A 68 -15.29 -7.47 0.31
CA GLU A 68 -15.23 -6.19 1.01
C GLU A 68 -14.26 -5.21 0.31
N ASP A 69 -13.08 -5.69 -0.09
CA ASP A 69 -12.15 -4.91 -0.92
C ASP A 69 -12.87 -4.44 -2.21
N PHE A 70 -13.61 -5.35 -2.87
CA PHE A 70 -14.32 -5.03 -4.11
C PHE A 70 -15.36 -3.91 -3.92
N GLU A 71 -16.18 -3.97 -2.89
CA GLU A 71 -17.19 -2.93 -2.65
C GLU A 71 -16.56 -1.54 -2.45
N GLY A 72 -15.50 -1.46 -1.65
CA GLY A 72 -14.78 -0.22 -1.42
C GLY A 72 -14.10 0.33 -2.67
N GLU A 73 -13.41 -0.53 -3.43
CA GLU A 73 -12.71 -0.12 -4.64
C GLU A 73 -13.67 0.21 -5.79
N PHE A 74 -14.83 -0.48 -5.87
CA PHE A 74 -15.87 -0.16 -6.82
C PHE A 74 -16.45 1.25 -6.60
N GLN A 75 -16.77 1.60 -5.34
CA GLN A 75 -17.24 2.95 -5.02
C GLN A 75 -16.19 4.01 -5.37
N GLN A 76 -14.90 3.75 -5.09
CA GLN A 76 -13.82 4.64 -5.49
C GLN A 76 -13.71 4.76 -7.02
N ALA A 77 -13.82 3.66 -7.76
CA ALA A 77 -13.75 3.67 -9.22
C ALA A 77 -14.88 4.51 -9.84
N VAL A 78 -16.11 4.38 -9.32
CA VAL A 78 -17.24 5.22 -9.75
C VAL A 78 -16.96 6.70 -9.47
N GLY A 79 -16.44 7.02 -8.27
CA GLY A 79 -16.05 8.40 -7.93
C GLY A 79 -14.91 8.93 -8.82
N ASN A 80 -13.93 8.08 -9.12
CA ASN A 80 -12.81 8.42 -10.00
C ASN A 80 -13.29 8.77 -11.42
N THR A 81 -14.16 7.95 -12.01
CA THR A 81 -14.76 8.20 -13.33
C THR A 81 -15.55 9.52 -13.35
N GLY A 82 -16.22 9.88 -12.26
CA GLY A 82 -16.91 11.16 -12.12
C GLY A 82 -15.98 12.38 -12.11
N ILE A 83 -14.70 12.20 -11.70
CA ILE A 83 -13.69 13.26 -11.68
C ILE A 83 -12.98 13.36 -13.03
N ASP A 84 -12.60 12.23 -13.62
CA ASP A 84 -11.97 12.14 -14.94
C ASP A 84 -12.32 10.79 -15.62
N PRO A 85 -13.18 10.82 -16.64
CA PRO A 85 -13.59 9.62 -17.34
C PRO A 85 -12.50 9.01 -18.24
N ASN A 86 -11.37 9.70 -18.45
CA ASN A 86 -10.27 9.20 -19.28
C ASN A 86 -9.27 8.33 -18.51
N ILE A 87 -9.36 8.30 -17.17
CA ILE A 87 -8.50 7.46 -16.33
C ILE A 87 -9.29 6.24 -15.87
N GLU A 88 -9.02 5.11 -16.48
CA GLU A 88 -9.65 3.84 -16.13
C GLU A 88 -9.14 3.26 -14.82
N THR A 89 -10.02 2.58 -14.09
CA THR A 89 -9.64 1.81 -12.90
C THR A 89 -9.72 0.32 -13.19
N PHE A 90 -8.60 -0.38 -13.11
CA PHE A 90 -8.49 -1.82 -13.26
C PHE A 90 -8.38 -2.49 -11.89
N CYS A 91 -9.21 -3.50 -11.66
CA CYS A 91 -9.13 -4.35 -10.48
C CYS A 91 -8.51 -5.70 -10.84
N LEU A 92 -7.48 -6.11 -10.10
CA LEU A 92 -6.81 -7.39 -10.26
C LEU A 92 -7.03 -8.25 -9.03
N PHE A 93 -7.40 -9.50 -9.24
CA PHE A 93 -7.48 -10.46 -8.14
C PHE A 93 -6.09 -10.85 -7.66
N GLY A 94 -5.89 -10.80 -6.35
CA GLY A 94 -4.69 -11.30 -5.71
C GLY A 94 -4.56 -12.82 -5.89
N LYS A 95 -3.36 -13.35 -5.71
CA LYS A 95 -3.17 -14.81 -5.65
C LYS A 95 -3.81 -15.36 -4.37
N PRO A 96 -4.38 -16.59 -4.39
CA PRO A 96 -5.06 -17.18 -3.23
C PRO A 96 -4.22 -17.19 -1.96
N GLU A 97 -2.92 -17.43 -2.06
CA GLU A 97 -1.99 -17.43 -0.92
C GLU A 97 -1.85 -16.05 -0.24
N LEU A 98 -2.25 -14.98 -0.91
CA LEU A 98 -2.18 -13.60 -0.39
C LEU A 98 -3.51 -13.13 0.22
N PHE A 99 -4.60 -13.91 0.11
CA PHE A 99 -5.91 -13.46 0.58
C PHE A 99 -5.97 -13.22 2.09
N ALA A 100 -5.26 -14.03 2.87
CA ALA A 100 -5.16 -13.86 4.31
C ALA A 100 -4.17 -12.76 4.74
N VAL A 101 -3.33 -12.28 3.83
CA VAL A 101 -2.29 -11.30 4.17
C VAL A 101 -2.88 -9.90 4.22
N SER A 102 -2.81 -9.27 5.40
CA SER A 102 -3.22 -7.88 5.59
C SER A 102 -2.24 -7.13 6.48
N SER A 103 -2.20 -5.82 6.33
CA SER A 103 -1.37 -4.98 7.20
C SER A 103 -1.78 -5.06 8.67
N THR A 104 -3.04 -5.34 8.95
CA THR A 104 -3.55 -5.55 10.31
C THR A 104 -2.98 -6.83 10.90
N LEU A 105 -3.12 -7.97 10.20
CA LEU A 105 -2.54 -9.25 10.63
C LEU A 105 -1.03 -9.13 10.90
N VAL A 106 -0.28 -8.56 9.96
CA VAL A 106 1.17 -8.40 10.11
C VAL A 106 1.53 -7.58 11.35
N ARG A 107 0.84 -6.47 11.60
CA ARG A 107 1.08 -5.63 12.79
C ARG A 107 0.73 -6.35 14.10
N GLU A 108 -0.40 -7.06 14.14
CA GLU A 108 -0.84 -7.80 15.31
C GLU A 108 0.16 -8.91 15.67
N LEU A 109 0.59 -9.70 14.71
CA LEU A 109 1.61 -10.73 14.91
C LEU A 109 2.93 -10.12 15.41
N ALA A 110 3.40 -9.06 14.81
CA ALA A 110 4.63 -8.39 15.24
C ALA A 110 4.52 -7.80 16.67
N LEU A 111 3.36 -7.26 17.05
CA LEU A 111 3.08 -6.77 18.40
C LEU A 111 3.11 -7.90 19.44
N LEU A 112 2.64 -9.09 19.07
CA LEU A 112 2.69 -10.30 19.90
C LEU A 112 4.07 -10.95 19.97
N GLY A 113 5.03 -10.49 19.15
CA GLY A 113 6.38 -11.05 19.06
C GLY A 113 6.47 -12.28 18.16
N GLU A 114 5.45 -12.51 17.36
CA GLU A 114 5.40 -13.61 16.39
C GLU A 114 6.18 -13.27 15.11
N LYS A 115 6.58 -14.32 14.38
CA LYS A 115 7.32 -14.19 13.12
C LYS A 115 6.41 -13.71 11.99
N ILE A 116 6.84 -12.66 11.28
CA ILE A 116 6.10 -12.08 10.15
C ILE A 116 6.78 -12.28 8.79
N GLU A 117 7.93 -12.94 8.73
CA GLU A 117 8.69 -13.19 7.49
C GLU A 117 7.95 -14.08 6.49
N ASN A 118 6.91 -14.78 6.93
CA ASN A 118 6.01 -15.52 6.04
C ASN A 118 5.03 -14.62 5.27
N TYR A 119 4.91 -13.36 5.67
CA TYR A 119 3.93 -12.41 5.12
C TYR A 119 4.58 -11.20 4.45
N VAL A 120 5.82 -10.89 4.82
CA VAL A 120 6.59 -9.76 4.29
C VAL A 120 8.04 -10.16 4.03
N LEU A 121 8.77 -9.38 3.23
CA LEU A 121 10.21 -9.61 3.03
C LEU A 121 10.96 -9.52 4.37
N PRO A 122 12.04 -10.30 4.56
CA PRO A 122 12.85 -10.24 5.77
C PRO A 122 13.34 -8.83 6.12
N SER A 123 13.80 -8.04 5.12
CA SER A 123 14.20 -6.64 5.33
C SER A 123 13.05 -5.76 5.80
N VAL A 124 11.84 -5.99 5.29
CA VAL A 124 10.64 -5.29 5.75
C VAL A 124 10.24 -5.73 7.16
N ALA A 125 10.38 -7.02 7.49
CA ALA A 125 10.12 -7.53 8.84
C ALA A 125 11.01 -6.85 9.88
N GLU A 126 12.31 -6.70 9.61
CA GLU A 126 13.26 -5.99 10.46
C GLU A 126 12.83 -4.53 10.73
N ILE A 127 12.39 -3.82 9.68
CA ILE A 127 11.87 -2.45 9.80
C ILE A 127 10.65 -2.43 10.71
N VAL A 128 9.69 -3.33 10.50
CA VAL A 128 8.45 -3.42 11.30
C VAL A 128 8.75 -3.71 12.76
N TYR A 129 9.62 -4.69 13.06
CA TYR A 129 9.99 -5.02 14.43
C TYR A 129 10.66 -3.84 15.14
N LYS A 130 11.60 -3.15 14.47
CA LYS A 130 12.27 -1.98 15.02
C LYS A 130 11.28 -0.87 15.39
N ILE A 131 10.36 -0.53 14.49
CA ILE A 131 9.36 0.52 14.72
C ILE A 131 8.43 0.15 15.88
N ILE A 132 8.00 -1.10 15.97
CA ILE A 132 7.13 -1.57 17.04
C ILE A 132 7.85 -1.53 18.40
N GLN A 133 9.12 -1.92 18.45
CA GLN A 133 9.94 -1.83 19.67
C GLN A 133 10.12 -0.37 20.11
N GLU A 134 10.43 0.55 19.20
CA GLU A 134 10.57 1.97 19.50
C GLU A 134 9.27 2.58 20.06
N LYS A 135 8.11 2.15 19.57
CA LYS A 135 6.80 2.58 20.10
C LYS A 135 6.50 2.04 21.49
N LYS A 136 6.89 0.78 21.79
CA LYS A 136 6.74 0.21 23.13
C LYS A 136 7.64 0.89 24.19
N LEU A 137 8.75 1.48 23.75
CA LEU A 137 9.71 2.17 24.63
C LEU A 137 9.35 3.65 24.89
N LYS A 138 8.39 4.22 24.16
CA LYS A 138 7.85 5.57 24.39
C LYS A 138 6.47 5.43 25.05
N PRO A 139 6.37 5.47 26.39
CA PRO A 139 5.06 5.60 27.03
C PRO A 139 4.44 6.94 26.62
N GLU A 140 3.12 6.96 26.42
CA GLU A 140 2.34 8.17 26.18
C GLU A 140 2.48 9.19 27.32
#